data_23f7cbb808d78440bbd3538223604f50
#
_entry.id   23f7cbb808d78440bbd3538223604f50
#
_cell.length_a   1.000
_cell.length_b   1.000
_cell.length_c   1.000
_cell.angle_alpha   90.00
_cell.angle_beta   90.00
_cell.angle_gamma   90.00
#
_symmetry.space_group_name_H-M   'P 1'
#
loop_
_entity.id
_entity.type
_entity.pdbx_description
1 polymer ?
#
loop_
_entity_poly.entity_id
_entity_poly.type
_entity_poly.pdbx_seq_one_letter_code
_entity_poly.pdbx_strand_id
1 'polypeptide(L)'
;MPAPGVRHGPVFSEAMEIPFNQPHQHGPELDYIRDAIQRAHLCGDGYYTKKCHELLAERTGAGKVLLVHSGTAALEMAALLIDCRPGDEIIMPSYTFVSTANAFVLRGGVPVFVDIRPDTQNIDETLIEAAITDRTRAICVVHYAGVACEMDAIMEIAGRHRLYVIEDAAQGVGSCYRGRRLGSIGHLGCYSFHETKNVISGEGGALLVNDPSLMERAEIIREKGTNRARFFRGQVDKYTWVPPICPER
;
A
#
# COMPACT_ATOMS: atom_id res chain seq x y z
N MET A 1 -67.32 -0.89 -34.31
CA MET A 1 -66.24 0.09 -33.73
C MET A 1 -65.18 -0.76 -33.13
N PRO A 2 -63.93 -0.69 -33.60
CA PRO A 2 -62.85 -1.38 -32.96
C PRO A 2 -62.35 -0.61 -31.70
N ALA A 3 -62.00 -1.34 -30.66
CA ALA A 3 -61.51 -0.79 -29.40
C ALA A 3 -60.19 -0.04 -29.58
N PRO A 4 -59.89 1.01 -28.77
CA PRO A 4 -58.65 1.78 -28.89
C PRO A 4 -57.46 0.94 -28.50
N GLY A 5 -56.44 0.93 -29.37
CA GLY A 5 -55.19 0.22 -29.18
C GLY A 5 -54.42 0.70 -27.96
N VAL A 6 -53.96 -0.25 -27.17
CA VAL A 6 -53.00 -0.05 -26.07
C VAL A 6 -51.68 0.42 -26.69
N ARG A 7 -51.28 1.65 -26.41
CA ARG A 7 -49.94 2.11 -26.74
C ARG A 7 -48.94 1.45 -25.78
N HIS A 8 -48.19 0.49 -26.29
CA HIS A 8 -47.02 0.00 -25.59
C HIS A 8 -46.02 1.15 -25.50
N GLY A 9 -45.68 1.54 -24.27
CA GLY A 9 -44.60 2.47 -24.01
C GLY A 9 -43.27 1.88 -24.52
N PRO A 10 -42.19 2.70 -24.58
CA PRO A 10 -40.94 2.27 -25.13
C PRO A 10 -40.44 1.03 -24.35
N VAL A 11 -40.28 -0.06 -25.09
CA VAL A 11 -39.61 -1.25 -24.58
C VAL A 11 -38.14 -0.85 -24.35
N PHE A 12 -37.71 -0.80 -23.09
CA PHE A 12 -36.27 -0.72 -22.76
C PHE A 12 -35.63 -2.02 -23.22
N SER A 13 -35.16 -2.05 -24.45
CA SER A 13 -34.67 -3.28 -25.10
C SER A 13 -33.16 -3.37 -25.24
N GLU A 14 -32.39 -2.60 -24.47
CA GLU A 14 -30.96 -2.89 -24.27
C GLU A 14 -30.71 -2.92 -22.78
N ALA A 15 -30.47 -4.09 -22.22
CA ALA A 15 -29.94 -4.21 -20.88
C ALA A 15 -28.60 -3.45 -20.85
N MET A 16 -28.54 -2.36 -20.07
CA MET A 16 -27.32 -1.61 -19.89
C MET A 16 -26.33 -2.54 -19.17
N GLU A 17 -25.31 -2.99 -19.89
CA GLU A 17 -24.25 -3.81 -19.32
C GLU A 17 -23.30 -2.90 -18.53
N ILE A 18 -23.30 -3.04 -17.22
CA ILE A 18 -22.40 -2.29 -16.33
C ILE A 18 -21.19 -3.16 -16.06
N PRO A 19 -20.00 -2.81 -16.58
CA PRO A 19 -18.78 -3.58 -16.31
C PRO A 19 -18.39 -3.46 -14.84
N PHE A 20 -17.77 -4.51 -14.29
CA PHE A 20 -17.27 -4.51 -12.93
C PHE A 20 -16.20 -3.43 -12.71
N ASN A 21 -15.33 -3.22 -13.68
CA ASN A 21 -14.31 -2.19 -13.70
C ASN A 21 -14.13 -1.65 -15.13
N GLN A 22 -13.87 -0.35 -15.23
CA GLN A 22 -13.55 0.30 -16.50
C GLN A 22 -12.42 1.30 -16.26
N PRO A 23 -11.17 0.95 -16.57
CA PRO A 23 -10.03 1.85 -16.47
C PRO A 23 -10.26 3.13 -17.29
N HIS A 24 -9.98 4.27 -16.71
CA HIS A 24 -10.15 5.56 -17.37
C HIS A 24 -8.80 6.23 -17.60
N GLN A 25 -8.59 6.70 -18.84
CA GLN A 25 -7.48 7.57 -19.21
C GLN A 25 -8.00 9.00 -19.29
N HIS A 26 -7.31 9.92 -18.65
CA HIS A 26 -7.85 11.27 -18.47
C HIS A 26 -7.00 12.37 -19.10
N GLY A 27 -5.78 12.12 -19.49
CA GLY A 27 -4.95 13.24 -19.86
C GLY A 27 -3.67 12.89 -20.61
N PRO A 28 -2.54 13.42 -20.17
CA PRO A 28 -1.28 13.39 -20.91
C PRO A 28 -0.47 12.09 -20.71
N GLU A 29 -1.10 10.97 -20.34
CA GLU A 29 -0.41 9.71 -20.04
C GLU A 29 0.50 9.28 -21.19
N LEU A 30 -0.03 9.33 -22.42
CA LEU A 30 0.75 8.97 -23.61
C LEU A 30 1.89 9.97 -23.91
N ASP A 31 1.72 11.24 -23.53
CA ASP A 31 2.77 12.25 -23.69
C ASP A 31 3.90 12.01 -22.70
N TYR A 32 3.58 11.63 -21.45
CA TYR A 32 4.58 11.22 -20.46
C TYR A 32 5.34 9.96 -20.87
N ILE A 33 4.64 8.97 -21.45
CA ILE A 33 5.29 7.76 -21.99
C ILE A 33 6.23 8.12 -23.15
N ARG A 34 5.79 8.99 -24.07
CA ARG A 34 6.61 9.46 -25.19
C ARG A 34 7.86 10.21 -24.70
N ASP A 35 7.70 11.11 -23.74
CA ASP A 35 8.82 11.83 -23.14
C ASP A 35 9.79 10.88 -22.42
N ALA A 36 9.29 9.88 -21.68
CA ALA A 36 10.15 8.87 -21.05
C ALA A 36 11.00 8.09 -22.08
N ILE A 37 10.41 7.74 -23.23
CA ILE A 37 11.13 7.08 -24.33
C ILE A 37 12.21 8.02 -24.91
N GLN A 38 11.87 9.30 -25.13
CA GLN A 38 12.82 10.30 -25.66
C GLN A 38 14.00 10.55 -24.70
N ARG A 39 13.78 10.43 -23.41
CA ARG A 39 14.85 10.52 -22.38
C ARG A 39 15.77 9.31 -22.36
N ALA A 40 15.49 8.25 -23.12
CA ALA A 40 16.26 7.01 -23.19
C ALA A 40 16.53 6.36 -21.82
N HIS A 41 15.61 6.51 -20.86
CA HIS A 41 15.70 5.92 -19.52
C HIS A 41 14.35 5.29 -19.14
N LEU A 42 14.18 4.02 -19.45
CA LEU A 42 12.93 3.27 -19.29
C LEU A 42 12.92 2.35 -18.05
N CYS A 43 14.04 2.19 -17.37
CA CYS A 43 14.11 1.43 -16.13
C CYS A 43 13.71 2.28 -14.91
N GLY A 44 13.60 1.66 -13.74
CA GLY A 44 13.31 2.35 -12.47
C GLY A 44 14.32 3.47 -12.16
N ASP A 45 13.93 4.38 -11.27
CA ASP A 45 14.69 5.56 -10.84
C ASP A 45 14.95 6.61 -11.93
N GLY A 46 14.18 6.56 -13.01
CA GLY A 46 14.14 7.59 -14.02
C GLY A 46 13.48 8.89 -13.55
N TYR A 47 13.35 9.83 -14.47
CA TYR A 47 12.77 11.14 -14.22
C TYR A 47 11.38 11.08 -13.58
N TYR A 48 10.47 10.27 -14.14
CA TYR A 48 9.12 10.16 -13.64
C TYR A 48 9.02 9.42 -12.30
N THR A 49 9.89 8.43 -12.04
CA THR A 49 9.97 7.80 -10.73
C THR A 49 10.28 8.82 -9.64
N LYS A 50 11.26 9.70 -9.87
CA LYS A 50 11.63 10.75 -8.91
C LYS A 50 10.49 11.75 -8.71
N LYS A 51 9.84 12.20 -9.78
CA LYS A 51 8.67 13.08 -9.70
C LYS A 51 7.52 12.46 -8.91
N CYS A 52 7.25 11.17 -9.10
CA CYS A 52 6.22 10.48 -8.34
C CYS A 52 6.60 10.35 -6.86
N HIS A 53 7.86 10.06 -6.54
CA HIS A 53 8.34 10.04 -5.14
C HIS A 53 8.13 11.40 -4.48
N GLU A 54 8.53 12.49 -5.13
CA GLU A 54 8.39 13.87 -4.65
C GLU A 54 6.92 14.24 -4.45
N LEU A 55 6.09 14.02 -5.48
CA LEU A 55 4.66 14.33 -5.43
C LEU A 55 3.93 13.56 -4.33
N LEU A 56 4.21 12.26 -4.20
CA LEU A 56 3.56 11.44 -3.17
C LEU A 56 4.04 11.83 -1.77
N ALA A 57 5.33 12.12 -1.58
CA ALA A 57 5.85 12.60 -0.30
C ALA A 57 5.22 13.96 0.09
N GLU A 58 5.12 14.90 -0.85
CA GLU A 58 4.45 16.18 -0.64
C GLU A 58 2.97 16.00 -0.27
N ARG A 59 2.25 15.14 -1.00
CA ARG A 59 0.82 14.90 -0.82
C ARG A 59 0.48 14.17 0.46
N THR A 60 1.37 13.31 0.94
CA THR A 60 1.11 12.44 2.11
C THR A 60 1.78 12.94 3.38
N GLY A 61 2.85 13.70 3.27
CA GLY A 61 3.72 14.05 4.40
C GLY A 61 4.62 12.89 4.86
N ALA A 62 4.65 11.77 4.12
CA ALA A 62 5.52 10.64 4.44
C ALA A 62 7.00 11.03 4.34
N GLY A 63 7.83 10.54 5.27
CA GLY A 63 9.25 10.87 5.31
C GLY A 63 10.02 10.37 4.08
N LYS A 64 9.58 9.25 3.49
CA LYS A 64 10.10 8.72 2.24
C LYS A 64 9.03 7.93 1.51
N VAL A 65 9.00 8.06 0.17
CA VAL A 65 8.14 7.26 -0.70
C VAL A 65 8.99 6.53 -1.73
N LEU A 66 8.72 5.27 -1.94
CA LEU A 66 9.41 4.42 -2.90
C LEU A 66 8.38 3.74 -3.82
N LEU A 67 8.40 4.05 -5.11
CA LEU A 67 7.59 3.32 -6.08
C LEU A 67 8.07 1.86 -6.20
N VAL A 68 7.10 0.97 -6.27
CA VAL A 68 7.25 -0.47 -6.49
C VAL A 68 6.26 -0.94 -7.56
N HIS A 69 6.39 -2.17 -8.02
CA HIS A 69 5.60 -2.67 -9.15
C HIS A 69 4.16 -3.06 -8.78
N SER A 70 3.80 -3.15 -7.50
CA SER A 70 2.43 -3.42 -7.04
C SER A 70 2.25 -3.06 -5.58
N GLY A 71 0.99 -2.95 -5.11
CA GLY A 71 0.70 -2.84 -3.68
C GLY A 71 1.14 -4.07 -2.89
N THR A 72 1.08 -5.26 -3.51
CA THR A 72 1.61 -6.51 -2.94
C THR A 72 3.11 -6.40 -2.64
N ALA A 73 3.89 -5.88 -3.59
CA ALA A 73 5.32 -5.67 -3.38
C ALA A 73 5.63 -4.64 -2.27
N ALA A 74 4.76 -3.63 -2.10
CA ALA A 74 4.89 -2.70 -0.97
C ALA A 74 4.69 -3.41 0.37
N LEU A 75 3.69 -4.28 0.48
CA LEU A 75 3.43 -5.10 1.67
C LEU A 75 4.56 -6.10 1.95
N GLU A 76 5.08 -6.77 0.91
CA GLU A 76 6.24 -7.67 1.03
C GLU A 76 7.49 -6.92 1.52
N MET A 77 7.74 -5.71 0.99
CA MET A 77 8.82 -4.86 1.49
C MET A 77 8.58 -4.43 2.94
N ALA A 78 7.35 -4.16 3.35
CA ALA A 78 7.02 -3.85 4.74
C ALA A 78 7.33 -5.04 5.66
N ALA A 79 6.98 -6.26 5.26
CA ALA A 79 7.32 -7.48 6.00
C ALA A 79 8.85 -7.67 6.16
N LEU A 80 9.63 -7.37 5.12
CA LEU A 80 11.09 -7.37 5.17
C LEU A 80 11.63 -6.30 6.12
N LEU A 81 11.05 -5.09 6.10
CA LEU A 81 11.51 -3.96 6.90
C LEU A 81 11.30 -4.15 8.39
N ILE A 82 10.19 -4.75 8.79
CA ILE A 82 9.92 -5.06 10.20
C ILE A 82 10.67 -6.30 10.68
N ASP A 83 11.45 -6.93 9.81
CA ASP A 83 12.21 -8.15 10.12
C ASP A 83 11.29 -9.33 10.50
N CYS A 84 10.18 -9.48 9.78
CA CYS A 84 9.24 -10.58 10.00
C CYS A 84 9.94 -11.93 9.82
N ARG A 85 9.82 -12.80 10.82
CA ARG A 85 10.48 -14.11 10.91
C ARG A 85 9.46 -15.23 11.07
N PRO A 86 9.86 -16.46 10.82
CA PRO A 86 8.99 -17.62 11.08
C PRO A 86 8.48 -17.63 12.53
N GLY A 87 7.16 -17.69 12.67
CA GLY A 87 6.47 -17.71 13.95
C GLY A 87 6.09 -16.33 14.51
N ASP A 88 6.56 -15.22 13.92
CA ASP A 88 6.08 -13.89 14.28
C ASP A 88 4.60 -13.75 13.92
N GLU A 89 3.81 -13.22 14.84
CA GLU A 89 2.38 -13.00 14.65
C GLU A 89 2.09 -11.59 14.15
N ILE A 90 1.19 -11.52 13.14
CA ILE A 90 0.75 -10.25 12.55
C ILE A 90 -0.76 -10.15 12.71
N ILE A 91 -1.20 -9.23 13.54
CA ILE A 91 -2.63 -8.95 13.75
C ILE A 91 -3.16 -8.20 12.52
N MET A 92 -4.28 -8.67 11.96
CA MET A 92 -4.91 -8.05 10.79
C MET A 92 -6.40 -8.34 10.75
N PRO A 93 -7.20 -7.55 9.98
CA PRO A 93 -8.63 -7.84 9.84
C PRO A 93 -8.85 -9.15 9.09
N SER A 94 -9.93 -9.86 9.43
CA SER A 94 -10.37 -11.05 8.70
C SER A 94 -10.93 -10.74 7.31
N TYR A 95 -11.32 -9.50 7.07
CA TYR A 95 -11.85 -9.01 5.80
C TYR A 95 -10.82 -8.13 5.08
N THR A 96 -10.12 -8.72 4.14
CA THR A 96 -9.07 -8.06 3.36
C THR A 96 -8.77 -8.80 2.06
N PHE A 97 -7.98 -8.20 1.19
CA PHE A 97 -7.40 -8.88 0.05
C PHE A 97 -6.25 -9.78 0.49
N VAL A 98 -6.09 -10.90 -0.19
CA VAL A 98 -5.13 -11.96 0.20
C VAL A 98 -3.67 -11.48 0.31
N SER A 99 -3.28 -10.45 -0.42
CA SER A 99 -1.91 -9.90 -0.37
C SER A 99 -1.53 -9.38 1.00
N THR A 100 -2.50 -8.86 1.77
CA THR A 100 -2.27 -8.37 3.13
C THR A 100 -1.70 -9.47 4.03
N ALA A 101 -2.24 -10.68 3.95
CA ALA A 101 -1.74 -11.81 4.72
C ALA A 101 -0.50 -12.45 4.07
N ASN A 102 -0.55 -12.67 2.76
CA ASN A 102 0.50 -13.41 2.03
C ASN A 102 1.88 -12.74 2.16
N ALA A 103 1.95 -11.41 2.20
CA ALA A 103 3.21 -10.69 2.36
C ALA A 103 4.02 -11.14 3.59
N PHE A 104 3.34 -11.42 4.69
CA PHE A 104 3.97 -11.89 5.93
C PHE A 104 4.15 -13.41 5.95
N VAL A 105 3.18 -14.17 5.40
CA VAL A 105 3.27 -15.63 5.28
C VAL A 105 4.48 -16.05 4.47
N LEU A 106 4.83 -15.32 3.41
CA LEU A 106 6.06 -15.56 2.63
C LEU A 106 7.34 -15.47 3.47
N ARG A 107 7.29 -14.81 4.62
CA ARG A 107 8.40 -14.71 5.58
C ARG A 107 8.27 -15.70 6.75
N GLY A 108 7.24 -16.56 6.72
CA GLY A 108 6.92 -17.49 7.81
C GLY A 108 6.15 -16.82 8.95
N GLY A 109 5.67 -15.61 8.77
CA GLY A 109 4.77 -14.93 9.71
C GLY A 109 3.41 -15.62 9.78
N VAL A 110 2.76 -15.52 10.93
CA VAL A 110 1.47 -16.14 11.23
C VAL A 110 0.41 -15.04 11.29
N PRO A 111 -0.56 -14.99 10.36
CA PRO A 111 -1.68 -14.06 10.45
C PRO A 111 -2.54 -14.38 11.68
N VAL A 112 -2.82 -13.37 12.48
CA VAL A 112 -3.77 -13.41 13.60
C VAL A 112 -4.97 -12.56 13.21
N PHE A 113 -6.06 -13.22 12.82
CA PHE A 113 -7.24 -12.52 12.36
C PHE A 113 -8.07 -12.00 13.52
N VAL A 114 -8.41 -10.72 13.43
CA VAL A 114 -9.34 -10.03 14.31
C VAL A 114 -10.57 -9.64 13.52
N ASP A 115 -11.73 -9.65 14.16
CA ASP A 115 -12.98 -9.34 13.48
C ASP A 115 -13.06 -7.86 13.09
N ILE A 116 -14.01 -7.55 12.24
CA ILE A 116 -14.22 -6.22 11.68
C ILE A 116 -15.45 -5.54 12.32
N ARG A 117 -15.42 -4.23 12.31
CA ARG A 117 -16.57 -3.39 12.67
C ARG A 117 -17.68 -3.53 11.62
N PRO A 118 -18.94 -3.69 12.00
CA PRO A 118 -20.03 -3.83 11.04
C PRO A 118 -20.34 -2.53 10.26
N ASP A 119 -19.97 -1.37 10.81
CA ASP A 119 -20.23 -0.06 10.21
C ASP A 119 -19.20 0.37 9.17
N THR A 120 -17.93 -0.02 9.34
CA THR A 120 -16.83 0.40 8.45
C THR A 120 -16.19 -0.74 7.69
N GLN A 121 -16.40 -1.99 8.10
CA GLN A 121 -15.70 -3.20 7.61
C GLN A 121 -14.18 -3.17 7.83
N ASN A 122 -13.69 -2.23 8.60
CA ASN A 122 -12.30 -2.17 9.06
C ASN A 122 -12.12 -2.98 10.33
N ILE A 123 -10.85 -3.30 10.66
CA ILE A 123 -10.52 -4.00 11.90
C ILE A 123 -11.20 -3.34 13.11
N ASP A 124 -11.75 -4.16 14.00
CA ASP A 124 -12.27 -3.67 15.28
C ASP A 124 -11.09 -3.44 16.25
N GLU A 125 -10.76 -2.18 16.44
CA GLU A 125 -9.63 -1.75 17.28
C GLU A 125 -9.77 -2.21 18.73
N THR A 126 -10.98 -2.43 19.20
CA THR A 126 -11.25 -2.85 20.60
C THR A 126 -10.87 -4.30 20.87
N LEU A 127 -10.73 -5.11 19.82
CA LEU A 127 -10.37 -6.52 19.89
C LEU A 127 -8.87 -6.76 19.73
N ILE A 128 -8.10 -5.76 19.27
CA ILE A 128 -6.68 -5.92 18.95
C ILE A 128 -5.85 -6.32 20.17
N GLU A 129 -6.05 -5.63 21.30
CA GLU A 129 -5.20 -5.83 22.48
C GLU A 129 -5.33 -7.25 23.06
N ALA A 130 -6.54 -7.84 23.00
CA ALA A 130 -6.78 -9.23 23.42
C ALA A 130 -6.10 -10.28 22.52
N ALA A 131 -5.74 -9.91 21.30
CA ALA A 131 -5.05 -10.79 20.34
C ALA A 131 -3.52 -10.72 20.44
N ILE A 132 -2.97 -9.81 21.27
CA ILE A 132 -1.52 -9.63 21.42
C ILE A 132 -0.91 -10.76 22.26
N THR A 133 0.18 -11.33 21.77
CA THR A 133 1.01 -12.30 22.49
C THR A 133 2.49 -11.87 22.45
N ASP A 134 3.36 -12.61 23.12
CA ASP A 134 4.82 -12.37 23.10
C ASP A 134 5.43 -12.57 21.70
N ARG A 135 4.69 -13.20 20.76
CA ARG A 135 5.11 -13.37 19.36
C ARG A 135 4.58 -12.29 18.43
N THR A 136 3.70 -11.42 18.90
CA THR A 136 3.12 -10.36 18.05
C THR A 136 4.21 -9.38 17.66
N ARG A 137 4.38 -9.20 16.35
CA ARG A 137 5.40 -8.33 15.75
C ARG A 137 4.80 -7.03 15.22
N ALA A 138 3.61 -7.10 14.66
CA ALA A 138 2.97 -5.95 14.01
C ALA A 138 1.45 -6.05 13.99
N ILE A 139 0.83 -4.90 13.77
CA ILE A 139 -0.58 -4.75 13.41
C ILE A 139 -0.59 -4.27 11.96
N CYS A 140 -1.24 -5.01 11.05
CA CYS A 140 -1.46 -4.61 9.68
C CYS A 140 -2.93 -4.26 9.51
N VAL A 141 -3.24 -2.96 9.41
CA VAL A 141 -4.59 -2.47 9.21
C VAL A 141 -4.90 -2.34 7.72
N VAL A 142 -6.20 -2.41 7.37
CA VAL A 142 -6.66 -2.20 6.00
C VAL A 142 -7.68 -1.07 6.00
N HIS A 143 -7.42 -0.04 5.23
CA HIS A 143 -8.36 1.07 5.03
C HIS A 143 -9.35 0.71 3.92
N TYR A 144 -10.35 -0.12 4.27
CA TYR A 144 -11.25 -0.68 3.29
C TYR A 144 -12.09 0.41 2.60
N ALA A 145 -12.18 0.32 1.27
CA ALA A 145 -12.85 1.33 0.43
C ALA A 145 -12.39 2.79 0.67
N GLY A 146 -11.20 3.00 1.22
CA GLY A 146 -10.67 4.32 1.58
C GLY A 146 -11.23 4.91 2.87
N VAL A 147 -12.01 4.13 3.64
CA VAL A 147 -12.47 4.50 4.98
C VAL A 147 -11.33 4.22 5.98
N ALA A 148 -11.04 5.21 6.81
CA ALA A 148 -9.96 5.08 7.79
C ALA A 148 -10.31 4.10 8.92
N CYS A 149 -9.33 3.30 9.36
CA CYS A 149 -9.38 2.65 10.67
C CYS A 149 -9.24 3.69 11.79
N GLU A 150 -9.58 3.34 13.04
CA GLU A 150 -9.38 4.19 14.22
C GLU A 150 -7.90 4.26 14.60
N MET A 151 -7.13 4.98 13.78
CA MET A 151 -5.67 4.97 13.82
C MET A 151 -5.09 5.50 15.13
N ASP A 152 -5.75 6.44 15.81
CA ASP A 152 -5.23 6.96 17.08
C ASP A 152 -5.25 5.87 18.15
N ALA A 153 -6.34 5.09 18.25
CA ALA A 153 -6.44 3.95 19.17
C ALA A 153 -5.43 2.85 18.81
N ILE A 154 -5.31 2.53 17.53
CA ILE A 154 -4.38 1.49 17.05
C ILE A 154 -2.92 1.88 17.32
N MET A 155 -2.55 3.13 17.06
CA MET A 155 -1.19 3.62 17.33
C MET A 155 -0.88 3.67 18.84
N GLU A 156 -1.87 3.97 19.68
CA GLU A 156 -1.73 3.91 21.14
C GLU A 156 -1.47 2.48 21.62
N ILE A 157 -2.27 1.50 21.15
CA ILE A 157 -2.06 0.07 21.46
C ILE A 157 -0.66 -0.36 21.01
N ALA A 158 -0.31 -0.07 19.77
CA ALA A 158 0.99 -0.43 19.21
C ALA A 158 2.16 0.17 20.00
N GLY A 159 2.03 1.42 20.46
CA GLY A 159 3.02 2.10 21.29
C GLY A 159 3.22 1.42 22.66
N ARG A 160 2.14 1.03 23.34
CA ARG A 160 2.21 0.31 24.60
C ARG A 160 2.94 -1.03 24.48
N HIS A 161 2.73 -1.74 23.38
CA HIS A 161 3.26 -3.07 23.14
C HIS A 161 4.52 -3.09 22.24
N ARG A 162 5.02 -1.93 21.79
CA ARG A 162 6.18 -1.76 20.91
C ARG A 162 6.02 -2.53 19.59
N LEU A 163 4.83 -2.51 19.02
CA LEU A 163 4.50 -3.16 17.76
C LEU A 163 4.65 -2.20 16.58
N TYR A 164 5.00 -2.74 15.43
CA TYR A 164 4.90 -1.98 14.19
C TYR A 164 3.44 -1.84 13.76
N VAL A 165 3.10 -0.73 13.10
CA VAL A 165 1.81 -0.54 12.42
C VAL A 165 2.10 -0.37 10.92
N ILE A 166 1.51 -1.25 10.12
CA ILE A 166 1.53 -1.21 8.66
C ILE A 166 0.12 -0.86 8.19
N GLU A 167 0.01 0.16 7.35
CA GLU A 167 -1.25 0.54 6.73
C GLU A 167 -1.33 -0.07 5.31
N ASP A 168 -2.18 -1.07 5.12
CA ASP A 168 -2.62 -1.43 3.77
C ASP A 168 -3.64 -0.37 3.31
N ALA A 169 -3.12 0.65 2.68
CA ALA A 169 -3.87 1.76 2.12
C ALA A 169 -4.05 1.63 0.59
N ALA A 170 -4.11 0.37 0.10
CA ALA A 170 -4.27 0.08 -1.33
C ALA A 170 -5.52 0.71 -1.95
N GLN A 171 -6.50 1.10 -1.14
CA GLN A 171 -7.72 1.81 -1.54
C GLN A 171 -7.80 3.21 -0.92
N GLY A 172 -6.76 3.65 -0.21
CA GLY A 172 -6.75 4.85 0.64
C GLY A 172 -6.08 6.08 0.03
N VAL A 173 -5.63 6.02 -1.23
CA VAL A 173 -4.94 7.16 -1.85
C VAL A 173 -5.86 8.39 -1.89
N GLY A 174 -5.41 9.49 -1.28
CA GLY A 174 -6.18 10.73 -1.19
C GLY A 174 -7.13 10.83 0.01
N SER A 175 -7.44 9.72 0.68
CA SER A 175 -8.25 9.72 1.91
C SER A 175 -7.45 10.18 3.12
N CYS A 176 -8.18 10.58 4.18
CA CYS A 176 -7.58 11.12 5.39
C CYS A 176 -8.26 10.56 6.65
N TYR A 177 -7.48 10.48 7.72
CA TYR A 177 -7.94 10.33 9.08
C TYR A 177 -7.52 11.55 9.90
N ARG A 178 -8.50 12.34 10.36
CA ARG A 178 -8.26 13.57 11.17
C ARG A 178 -7.20 14.50 10.53
N GLY A 179 -7.28 14.69 9.21
CA GLY A 179 -6.37 15.56 8.46
C GLY A 179 -5.02 14.93 8.06
N ARG A 180 -4.70 13.73 8.54
CA ARG A 180 -3.50 12.98 8.12
C ARG A 180 -3.86 12.03 6.99
N ARG A 181 -3.03 11.94 5.96
CA ARG A 181 -3.26 11.04 4.82
C ARG A 181 -3.13 9.58 5.22
N LEU A 182 -4.04 8.72 4.75
CA LEU A 182 -3.93 7.28 4.96
C LEU A 182 -2.65 6.75 4.30
N GLY A 183 -1.97 5.83 4.97
CA GLY A 183 -0.64 5.35 4.60
C GLY A 183 0.50 6.16 5.19
N SER A 184 0.23 7.33 5.84
CA SER A 184 1.27 8.14 6.47
C SER A 184 1.12 8.29 7.99
N ILE A 185 0.37 7.39 8.62
CA ILE A 185 0.05 7.46 10.05
C ILE A 185 0.81 6.40 10.86
N GLY A 186 0.82 5.16 10.37
CA GLY A 186 1.60 4.06 10.93
C GLY A 186 3.09 4.17 10.57
N HIS A 187 3.89 3.18 10.92
CA HIS A 187 5.32 3.14 10.62
C HIS A 187 5.60 2.99 9.12
N LEU A 188 4.75 2.22 8.43
CA LEU A 188 4.83 1.94 6.99
C LEU A 188 3.43 2.03 6.38
N GLY A 189 3.33 2.52 5.16
CA GLY A 189 2.08 2.54 4.39
C GLY A 189 2.28 1.96 2.99
N CYS A 190 1.26 1.26 2.48
CA CYS A 190 1.31 0.57 1.22
C CYS A 190 0.19 1.07 0.30
N TYR A 191 0.55 1.66 -0.84
CA TYR A 191 -0.39 2.07 -1.89
C TYR A 191 -0.38 1.09 -3.05
N SER A 192 -1.52 0.97 -3.71
CA SER A 192 -1.68 0.25 -4.96
C SER A 192 -2.17 1.20 -6.06
N PHE A 193 -1.60 1.05 -7.25
CA PHE A 193 -2.01 1.75 -8.46
C PHE A 193 -2.50 0.77 -9.54
N HIS A 194 -2.98 -0.41 -9.12
CA HIS A 194 -3.64 -1.37 -9.99
C HIS A 194 -4.87 -0.72 -10.66
N GLU A 195 -5.24 -1.16 -11.85
CA GLU A 195 -6.34 -0.58 -12.65
C GLU A 195 -7.71 -0.52 -11.94
N THR A 196 -7.92 -1.35 -10.89
CA THR A 196 -9.16 -1.36 -10.09
C THR A 196 -9.16 -0.35 -8.94
N LYS A 197 -8.09 0.43 -8.74
CA LYS A 197 -7.96 1.36 -7.63
C LYS A 197 -8.46 2.77 -8.01
N ASN A 198 -8.55 3.65 -7.02
CA ASN A 198 -8.99 5.03 -7.21
C ASN A 198 -7.95 5.93 -7.89
N VAL A 199 -6.67 5.57 -7.83
CA VAL A 199 -5.58 6.16 -8.62
C VAL A 199 -4.84 5.02 -9.31
N ILE A 200 -4.70 5.07 -10.62
CA ILE A 200 -4.26 3.93 -11.43
C ILE A 200 -3.04 4.25 -12.28
N SER A 201 -2.24 3.23 -12.51
CA SER A 201 -1.16 3.20 -13.52
C SER A 201 -1.16 1.91 -14.35
N GLY A 202 -2.27 1.15 -14.30
CA GLY A 202 -2.36 -0.21 -14.82
C GLY A 202 -1.87 -1.20 -13.79
N GLU A 203 -0.57 -1.24 -13.55
CA GLU A 203 0.09 -1.91 -12.44
C GLU A 203 1.06 -0.98 -11.74
N GLY A 204 1.12 -1.04 -10.43
CA GLY A 204 2.03 -0.22 -9.65
C GLY A 204 1.67 -0.18 -8.17
N GLY A 205 2.59 0.37 -7.38
CA GLY A 205 2.39 0.63 -5.97
C GLY A 205 3.44 1.57 -5.42
N ALA A 206 3.28 1.92 -4.16
CA ALA A 206 4.27 2.68 -3.43
C ALA A 206 4.35 2.23 -1.97
N LEU A 207 5.56 2.17 -1.45
CA LEU A 207 5.83 2.04 -0.03
C LEU A 207 6.09 3.45 0.54
N LEU A 208 5.32 3.82 1.54
CA LEU A 208 5.51 5.01 2.36
C LEU A 208 6.26 4.59 3.62
N VAL A 209 7.40 5.20 3.88
CA VAL A 209 8.23 4.93 5.05
C VAL A 209 8.15 6.14 5.96
N ASN A 210 7.40 6.00 7.04
CA ASN A 210 7.13 7.09 7.98
C ASN A 210 8.11 7.05 9.17
N ASP A 211 8.60 5.84 9.53
CA ASP A 211 9.65 5.68 10.54
C ASP A 211 11.03 6.01 9.93
N PRO A 212 11.71 7.08 10.41
CA PRO A 212 13.03 7.46 9.89
C PRO A 212 14.08 6.35 9.99
N SER A 213 13.99 5.48 10.99
CA SER A 213 14.96 4.40 11.21
C SER A 213 14.93 3.34 10.11
N LEU A 214 13.83 3.24 9.37
CA LEU A 214 13.63 2.26 8.29
C LEU A 214 13.99 2.79 6.90
N MET A 215 14.21 4.10 6.74
CA MET A 215 14.33 4.74 5.42
C MET A 215 15.52 4.25 4.59
N GLU A 216 16.72 4.15 5.22
CA GLU A 216 17.91 3.67 4.50
C GLU A 216 17.77 2.20 4.12
N ARG A 217 17.27 1.38 5.05
CA ARG A 217 17.04 -0.04 4.81
C ARG A 217 15.99 -0.26 3.70
N ALA A 218 14.97 0.59 3.62
CA ALA A 218 13.98 0.54 2.56
C ALA A 218 14.60 0.80 1.17
N GLU A 219 15.51 1.77 1.05
CA GLU A 219 16.26 2.01 -0.19
C GLU A 219 17.10 0.78 -0.57
N ILE A 220 17.81 0.19 0.40
CA ILE A 220 18.65 -1.00 0.16
C ILE A 220 17.81 -2.18 -0.31
N ILE A 221 16.68 -2.47 0.35
CA ILE A 221 15.78 -3.57 -0.03
C ILE A 221 15.24 -3.34 -1.44
N ARG A 222 14.73 -2.16 -1.73
CA ARG A 222 14.20 -1.81 -3.06
C ARG A 222 15.26 -1.96 -4.15
N GLU A 223 16.53 -1.65 -3.83
CA GLU A 223 17.67 -1.76 -4.73
C GLU A 223 18.38 -3.12 -4.63
N LYS A 224 17.63 -4.18 -4.36
CA LYS A 224 18.10 -5.57 -4.41
C LYS A 224 19.22 -5.88 -3.40
N GLY A 225 19.20 -5.22 -2.25
CA GLY A 225 20.21 -5.39 -1.22
C GLY A 225 21.52 -4.64 -1.47
N THR A 226 21.48 -3.56 -2.26
CA THR A 226 22.69 -2.80 -2.61
C THR A 226 22.66 -1.38 -2.06
N ASN A 227 23.85 -0.77 -1.92
CA ASN A 227 24.02 0.63 -1.52
C ASN A 227 23.89 1.61 -2.70
N ARG A 228 23.20 1.23 -3.77
CA ARG A 228 23.08 2.02 -5.01
C ARG A 228 22.63 3.46 -4.75
N ALA A 229 21.65 3.67 -3.89
CA ALA A 229 21.13 4.99 -3.57
C ALA A 229 22.23 5.88 -2.92
N ARG A 230 23.04 5.33 -2.02
CA ARG A 230 24.18 6.03 -1.41
C ARG A 230 25.29 6.33 -2.43
N PHE A 231 25.55 5.40 -3.34
CA PHE A 231 26.52 5.61 -4.42
C PHE A 231 26.11 6.78 -5.32
N PHE A 232 24.87 6.85 -5.77
CA PHE A 232 24.42 7.97 -6.59
C PHE A 232 24.37 9.32 -5.86
N ARG A 233 24.29 9.31 -4.53
CA ARG A 233 24.42 10.53 -3.72
C ARG A 233 25.88 10.90 -3.40
N GLY A 234 26.86 10.15 -3.92
CA GLY A 234 28.28 10.39 -3.65
C GLY A 234 28.71 10.11 -2.22
N GLN A 235 27.95 9.33 -1.47
CA GLN A 235 28.20 9.00 -0.06
C GLN A 235 29.12 7.77 0.11
N VAL A 236 29.34 7.02 -0.95
CA VAL A 236 30.24 5.87 -1.01
C VAL A 236 30.92 5.82 -2.37
N ASP A 237 32.15 5.34 -2.42
CA ASP A 237 32.96 5.31 -3.65
C ASP A 237 32.62 4.12 -4.53
N LYS A 238 31.93 3.12 -4.00
CA LYS A 238 31.67 1.88 -4.69
C LYS A 238 30.23 1.41 -4.50
N TYR A 239 29.63 1.00 -5.61
CA TYR A 239 28.37 0.28 -5.63
C TYR A 239 28.60 -1.18 -5.24
N THR A 240 28.04 -1.61 -4.10
CA THR A 240 28.26 -2.94 -3.55
C THR A 240 26.96 -3.51 -2.97
N TRP A 241 26.93 -4.82 -2.84
CA TRP A 241 25.91 -5.49 -2.03
C TRP A 241 26.15 -5.19 -0.54
N VAL A 242 25.07 -4.99 0.22
CA VAL A 242 25.07 -4.74 1.66
C VAL A 242 24.50 -5.97 2.37
N PRO A 243 25.34 -6.78 3.01
CA PRO A 243 24.88 -7.92 3.81
C PRO A 243 24.42 -7.47 5.21
N PRO A 244 23.63 -8.27 5.92
CA PRO A 244 22.45 -8.95 5.42
C PRO A 244 21.22 -8.05 5.53
N ILE A 245 20.25 -8.30 4.68
CA ILE A 245 18.91 -7.70 4.81
C ILE A 245 18.25 -8.16 6.11
N CYS A 246 18.66 -9.30 6.66
CA CYS A 246 18.31 -9.78 8.00
C CYS A 246 19.57 -9.77 8.89
N PRO A 247 19.55 -9.11 10.06
CA PRO A 247 20.65 -9.23 11.01
C PRO A 247 20.82 -10.70 11.43
N GLU A 248 22.06 -11.15 11.52
CA GLU A 248 22.38 -12.41 12.14
C GLU A 248 21.86 -12.43 13.59
N ARG A 249 21.39 -13.59 14.05
CA ARG A 249 20.91 -13.77 15.44
C ARG A 249 22.04 -13.65 16.43
#